data_84b5de80f6fab5d8d883e567c9a5727b
#
_entry.id   84b5de80f6fab5d8d883e567c9a5727b
#
_cell.length_a   1.000
_cell.length_b   1.000
_cell.length_c   1.000
_cell.angle_alpha   90.00
_cell.angle_beta   90.00
_cell.angle_gamma   90.00
#
_symmetry.space_group_name_H-M   'P 1'
#
loop_
_entity.id
_entity.type
_entity.pdbx_description
1 polymer ?
#
loop_
_entity_poly.entity_id
_entity_poly.type
_entity_poly.pdbx_seq_one_letter_code
_entity_poly.pdbx_strand_id
1 'polypeptide(L)'
;CFIMAGRRFRMTRARAADTLDAAADWGANFRGLLVSKAYQRDVIDTMLHGESGLIPCAERRGYQLEYVSSKSRVYFPGGGSALLIGADAKEAFRGPQFNYVWADEIAKWADPSYVWKNIVLATRLKIQGEAPRKVITTTPKRGSAIVASLVHSDRVHVTRGRTVDNMANLDEASVQEMIDDMGGSAFGRQELEGEFYEGSGVMVEQDVIEKFRVKQAPHMGRRIVSFDPAITDHEDSDDHGIIAIGEDNSHPRRAFVLADRTLAQGTPEAAARRVVLLAKEWRATSIVAELNQGGKWIESMLRVAMAELERETGVSHFFPIVGVWARQAKEIRAEPVGALYELGRACHVGRHEALDKECSTRIPGRPSAN
;
A
#
# COMPACT_ATOMS: atom_id res chain seq x y z
N CYS A 1 16.22 3.73 -18.32
CA CYS A 1 14.82 3.50 -18.63
C CYS A 1 14.01 3.36 -17.32
N PHE A 2 12.87 4.02 -17.26
CA PHE A 2 11.94 3.96 -16.12
C PHE A 2 10.58 3.50 -16.63
N ILE A 3 10.11 2.33 -16.17
CA ILE A 3 8.78 1.82 -16.49
C ILE A 3 7.86 2.06 -15.31
N MET A 4 6.85 2.83 -15.56
CA MET A 4 5.78 3.14 -14.64
C MET A 4 4.48 2.55 -15.18
N ALA A 5 3.91 1.59 -14.48
CA ALA A 5 2.76 0.87 -15.01
C ALA A 5 1.78 0.43 -13.91
N GLY A 6 0.55 0.20 -14.32
CA GLY A 6 -0.49 -0.37 -13.49
C GLY A 6 -0.14 -1.79 -13.02
N ARG A 7 -0.83 -2.25 -11.99
CA ARG A 7 -0.67 -3.61 -11.47
C ARG A 7 -0.89 -4.64 -12.56
N ARG A 8 -0.20 -5.78 -12.47
CA ARG A 8 -0.31 -6.91 -13.42
C ARG A 8 0.11 -6.59 -14.87
N PHE A 9 0.75 -5.45 -15.13
CA PHE A 9 1.33 -5.14 -16.46
C PHE A 9 2.49 -6.08 -16.84
N ARG A 10 2.98 -6.96 -15.95
CA ARG A 10 4.11 -7.90 -16.13
C ARG A 10 5.48 -7.22 -16.29
N MET A 11 5.73 -6.14 -15.55
CA MET A 11 7.04 -5.47 -15.53
C MET A 11 8.18 -6.43 -15.20
N THR A 12 8.00 -7.33 -14.23
CA THR A 12 9.01 -8.30 -13.79
C THR A 12 9.48 -9.19 -14.94
N ARG A 13 8.57 -9.73 -15.76
CA ARG A 13 8.92 -10.58 -16.90
C ARG A 13 9.72 -9.83 -17.97
N ALA A 14 9.32 -8.60 -18.28
CA ALA A 14 10.03 -7.77 -19.24
C ALA A 14 11.46 -7.46 -18.77
N ARG A 15 11.63 -7.25 -17.45
CA ARG A 15 12.95 -6.96 -16.86
C ARG A 15 13.81 -8.20 -16.72
N ALA A 16 13.23 -9.34 -16.37
CA ALA A 16 13.95 -10.61 -16.41
C ALA A 16 14.51 -10.87 -17.81
N ALA A 17 13.70 -10.66 -18.85
CA ALA A 17 14.13 -10.81 -20.24
C ALA A 17 15.29 -9.84 -20.60
N ASP A 18 15.14 -8.53 -20.29
CA ASP A 18 16.19 -7.51 -20.53
C ASP A 18 17.49 -7.81 -19.76
N THR A 19 17.38 -8.35 -18.53
CA THR A 19 18.56 -8.78 -17.76
C THR A 19 19.28 -9.95 -18.40
N LEU A 20 18.54 -10.93 -18.92
CA LEU A 20 19.08 -12.09 -19.62
C LEU A 20 19.74 -11.70 -20.94
N ASP A 21 19.13 -10.78 -21.69
CA ASP A 21 19.69 -10.27 -22.95
C ASP A 21 21.01 -9.51 -22.68
N ALA A 22 21.02 -8.60 -21.68
CA ALA A 22 22.22 -7.89 -21.30
C ALA A 22 23.33 -8.83 -20.80
N ALA A 23 22.98 -9.89 -20.04
CA ALA A 23 23.97 -10.86 -19.58
C ALA A 23 24.54 -11.70 -20.73
N ALA A 24 23.71 -12.04 -21.72
CA ALA A 24 24.17 -12.75 -22.92
C ALA A 24 25.09 -11.89 -23.79
N ASP A 25 24.70 -10.64 -24.05
CA ASP A 25 25.46 -9.69 -24.89
C ASP A 25 26.82 -9.34 -24.27
N TRP A 26 26.88 -9.18 -22.94
CA TRP A 26 28.06 -8.70 -22.25
C TRP A 26 28.94 -9.83 -21.66
N GLY A 27 28.44 -11.06 -21.62
CA GLY A 27 29.16 -12.24 -21.21
C GLY A 27 29.84 -12.07 -19.84
N ALA A 28 31.13 -12.42 -19.76
CA ALA A 28 31.92 -12.33 -18.54
C ALA A 28 32.07 -10.90 -17.97
N ASN A 29 31.77 -9.88 -18.76
CA ASN A 29 31.82 -8.48 -18.32
C ASN A 29 30.51 -8.00 -17.65
N PHE A 30 29.44 -8.79 -17.71
CA PHE A 30 28.19 -8.43 -17.06
C PHE A 30 28.34 -8.38 -15.53
N ARG A 31 28.04 -7.23 -14.94
CA ARG A 31 28.05 -6.96 -13.50
C ARG A 31 26.71 -6.34 -13.11
N GLY A 32 25.72 -7.18 -12.86
CA GLY A 32 24.35 -6.77 -12.55
C GLY A 32 24.11 -6.49 -11.06
N LEU A 33 23.12 -5.65 -10.79
CA LEU A 33 22.47 -5.49 -9.50
C LEU A 33 20.96 -5.68 -9.68
N LEU A 34 20.38 -6.58 -8.90
CA LEU A 34 18.94 -6.75 -8.78
C LEU A 34 18.53 -6.28 -7.39
N VAL A 35 17.62 -5.30 -7.32
CA VAL A 35 17.21 -4.71 -6.05
C VAL A 35 15.70 -4.46 -6.01
N SER A 36 15.06 -4.82 -4.90
CA SER A 36 13.69 -4.48 -4.56
C SER A 36 13.56 -4.21 -3.07
N LYS A 37 12.35 -3.94 -2.55
CA LYS A 37 12.10 -3.51 -1.19
C LYS A 37 12.72 -4.44 -0.15
N ALA A 38 12.33 -5.73 -0.15
CA ALA A 38 12.79 -6.74 0.82
C ALA A 38 13.54 -7.87 0.12
N TYR A 39 14.67 -8.28 0.70
CA TYR A 39 15.54 -9.29 0.11
C TYR A 39 14.81 -10.61 -0.17
N GLN A 40 14.28 -11.28 0.86
CA GLN A 40 13.68 -12.60 0.67
C GLN A 40 12.43 -12.53 -0.20
N ARG A 41 11.43 -11.78 0.19
CA ARG A 41 10.12 -11.77 -0.45
C ARG A 41 10.13 -11.18 -1.87
N ASP A 42 10.82 -10.04 -2.04
CA ASP A 42 10.71 -9.29 -3.28
C ASP A 42 11.85 -9.65 -4.25
N VAL A 43 13.11 -9.78 -3.76
CA VAL A 43 14.23 -10.10 -4.65
C VAL A 43 14.31 -11.61 -4.91
N ILE A 44 14.27 -12.45 -3.89
CA ILE A 44 14.44 -13.89 -4.06
C ILE A 44 13.15 -14.54 -4.57
N ASP A 45 12.03 -14.38 -3.84
CA ASP A 45 10.80 -15.11 -4.15
C ASP A 45 10.11 -14.56 -5.40
N THR A 46 10.25 -13.24 -5.69
CA THR A 46 9.56 -12.61 -6.84
C THR A 46 10.48 -12.41 -8.05
N MET A 47 11.60 -11.65 -7.90
CA MET A 47 12.45 -11.31 -9.05
C MET A 47 13.27 -12.50 -9.54
N LEU A 48 13.72 -13.37 -8.64
CA LEU A 48 14.57 -14.50 -9.01
C LEU A 48 13.75 -15.75 -9.33
N HIS A 49 12.93 -16.25 -8.40
CA HIS A 49 12.21 -17.54 -8.49
C HIS A 49 10.74 -17.41 -8.90
N GLY A 50 10.14 -16.23 -8.84
CA GLY A 50 8.73 -16.04 -9.22
C GLY A 50 8.46 -16.48 -10.66
N GLU A 51 7.22 -16.84 -11.00
CA GLU A 51 6.81 -17.34 -12.34
C GLU A 51 7.32 -16.46 -13.50
N SER A 52 7.35 -15.16 -13.31
CA SER A 52 7.89 -14.17 -14.23
C SER A 52 9.33 -13.75 -13.91
N GLY A 53 9.97 -14.42 -12.96
CA GLY A 53 11.31 -14.12 -12.47
C GLY A 53 12.43 -14.59 -13.40
N LEU A 54 13.65 -14.29 -12.98
CA LEU A 54 14.84 -14.46 -13.79
C LEU A 54 15.12 -15.94 -14.13
N ILE A 55 15.04 -16.85 -13.14
CA ILE A 55 15.30 -18.29 -13.34
C ILE A 55 14.28 -18.92 -14.29
N PRO A 56 12.95 -18.83 -14.04
CA PRO A 56 11.98 -19.40 -14.97
C PRO A 56 12.03 -18.77 -16.38
N CYS A 57 12.44 -17.49 -16.50
CA CYS A 57 12.63 -16.88 -17.80
C CYS A 57 13.87 -17.45 -18.53
N ALA A 58 14.95 -17.76 -17.82
CA ALA A 58 16.13 -18.41 -18.40
C ALA A 58 15.82 -19.84 -18.84
N GLU A 59 15.13 -20.63 -18.02
CA GLU A 59 14.72 -22.00 -18.34
C GLU A 59 13.85 -22.06 -19.61
N ARG A 60 12.90 -21.14 -19.76
CA ARG A 60 12.09 -21.01 -21.00
C ARG A 60 12.92 -20.68 -22.25
N ARG A 61 14.12 -20.13 -22.08
CA ARG A 61 15.09 -19.85 -23.15
C ARG A 61 16.11 -20.99 -23.34
N GLY A 62 16.00 -22.09 -22.56
CA GLY A 62 16.82 -23.30 -22.70
C GLY A 62 18.16 -23.23 -21.99
N TYR A 63 18.37 -22.32 -21.02
CA TYR A 63 19.61 -22.30 -20.23
C TYR A 63 19.35 -22.14 -18.73
N GLN A 64 20.32 -22.55 -17.94
CA GLN A 64 20.24 -22.54 -16.49
C GLN A 64 21.10 -21.43 -15.90
N LEU A 65 20.63 -20.87 -14.80
CA LEU A 65 21.36 -19.91 -13.96
C LEU A 65 21.77 -20.59 -12.67
N GLU A 66 22.96 -20.27 -12.17
CA GLU A 66 23.43 -20.75 -10.87
C GLU A 66 23.20 -19.67 -9.80
N TYR A 67 22.32 -19.93 -8.84
CA TYR A 67 22.15 -19.06 -7.68
C TYR A 67 22.93 -19.56 -6.48
N VAL A 68 23.85 -18.75 -5.97
CA VAL A 68 24.66 -19.02 -4.77
C VAL A 68 24.15 -18.16 -3.62
N SER A 69 23.32 -18.71 -2.76
CA SER A 69 22.64 -17.99 -1.66
C SER A 69 23.63 -17.35 -0.68
N SER A 70 24.71 -18.07 -0.32
CA SER A 70 25.74 -17.55 0.59
C SER A 70 26.48 -16.31 0.08
N LYS A 71 26.45 -16.07 -1.23
CA LYS A 71 27.03 -14.89 -1.89
C LYS A 71 25.98 -13.87 -2.33
N SER A 72 24.68 -14.17 -2.13
CA SER A 72 23.56 -13.38 -2.67
C SER A 72 23.76 -13.07 -4.15
N ARG A 73 24.15 -14.07 -4.96
CA ARG A 73 24.59 -13.82 -6.34
C ARG A 73 24.04 -14.89 -7.30
N VAL A 74 23.63 -14.43 -8.46
CA VAL A 74 23.30 -15.30 -9.59
C VAL A 74 24.38 -15.19 -10.66
N TYR A 75 24.78 -16.34 -11.22
CA TYR A 75 25.78 -16.45 -12.30
C TYR A 75 25.08 -16.87 -13.58
N PHE A 76 25.57 -16.31 -14.68
CA PHE A 76 25.08 -16.53 -16.03
C PHE A 76 26.03 -17.41 -16.82
N PRO A 77 25.57 -18.22 -17.82
CA PRO A 77 26.43 -19.11 -18.60
C PRO A 77 27.62 -18.43 -19.26
N GLY A 78 27.47 -17.15 -19.65
CA GLY A 78 28.56 -16.32 -20.22
C GLY A 78 29.62 -15.84 -19.23
N GLY A 79 29.59 -16.27 -17.95
CA GLY A 79 30.54 -15.88 -16.91
C GLY A 79 30.23 -14.56 -16.20
N GLY A 80 29.18 -13.84 -16.61
CA GLY A 80 28.66 -12.66 -15.92
C GLY A 80 27.94 -13.01 -14.62
N SER A 81 27.72 -12.03 -13.76
CA SER A 81 26.98 -12.25 -12.53
C SER A 81 26.17 -11.04 -12.10
N ALA A 82 25.10 -11.26 -11.32
CA ALA A 82 24.34 -10.19 -10.68
C ALA A 82 24.29 -10.40 -9.15
N LEU A 83 24.46 -9.32 -8.41
CA LEU A 83 24.28 -9.28 -6.95
C LEU A 83 22.81 -8.99 -6.65
N LEU A 84 22.27 -9.65 -5.62
CA LEU A 84 20.90 -9.51 -5.16
C LEU A 84 20.89 -8.81 -3.81
N ILE A 85 20.17 -7.67 -3.70
CA ILE A 85 20.16 -6.86 -2.46
C ILE A 85 18.73 -6.38 -2.20
N GLY A 86 18.29 -6.40 -0.92
CA GLY A 86 17.10 -5.68 -0.48
C GLY A 86 17.42 -4.18 -0.26
N ALA A 87 16.52 -3.30 -0.61
CA ALA A 87 16.70 -1.85 -0.43
C ALA A 87 16.76 -1.42 1.06
N ASP A 88 16.33 -2.29 1.96
CA ASP A 88 16.48 -2.16 3.40
C ASP A 88 17.94 -2.25 3.88
N ALA A 89 18.79 -2.99 3.16
CA ALA A 89 20.22 -3.07 3.42
C ALA A 89 21.00 -1.87 2.84
N LYS A 90 20.70 -0.66 3.30
CA LYS A 90 21.15 0.63 2.73
C LYS A 90 22.66 0.72 2.48
N GLU A 91 23.48 0.15 3.36
CA GLU A 91 24.94 0.20 3.28
C GLU A 91 25.55 -0.83 2.31
N ALA A 92 24.80 -1.86 1.93
CA ALA A 92 25.28 -2.91 1.03
C ALA A 92 25.58 -2.41 -0.39
N PHE A 93 25.10 -1.23 -0.75
CA PHE A 93 25.38 -0.59 -2.05
C PHE A 93 26.73 0.13 -2.11
N ARG A 94 27.43 0.28 -0.98
CA ARG A 94 28.75 0.90 -0.90
C ARG A 94 29.85 -0.15 -1.12
N GLY A 95 30.69 0.08 -2.09
CA GLY A 95 31.82 -0.81 -2.44
C GLY A 95 31.64 -1.54 -3.78
N PRO A 96 30.58 -2.30 -4.02
CA PRO A 96 30.35 -2.96 -5.30
C PRO A 96 30.25 -1.98 -6.47
N GLN A 97 30.56 -2.45 -7.69
CA GLN A 97 30.44 -1.66 -8.92
C GLN A 97 29.66 -2.46 -9.95
N PHE A 98 28.75 -1.77 -10.64
CA PHE A 98 27.84 -2.37 -11.58
C PHE A 98 27.87 -1.67 -12.95
N ASN A 99 27.50 -2.39 -14.00
CA ASN A 99 27.19 -1.85 -15.32
C ASN A 99 25.71 -2.04 -15.70
N TYR A 100 24.99 -2.87 -14.95
CA TYR A 100 23.56 -3.08 -15.10
C TYR A 100 22.85 -3.01 -13.76
N VAL A 101 21.68 -2.38 -13.72
CA VAL A 101 20.81 -2.34 -12.54
C VAL A 101 19.37 -2.59 -12.97
N TRP A 102 18.71 -3.53 -12.28
CA TRP A 102 17.26 -3.66 -12.24
C TRP A 102 16.77 -3.30 -10.84
N ALA A 103 16.17 -2.10 -10.72
CA ALA A 103 15.57 -1.57 -9.52
C ALA A 103 14.04 -1.74 -9.61
N ASP A 104 13.50 -2.67 -8.83
CA ASP A 104 12.08 -3.03 -8.87
C ASP A 104 11.29 -2.36 -7.75
N GLU A 105 10.09 -1.86 -8.09
CA GLU A 105 9.14 -1.24 -7.16
C GLU A 105 9.74 -0.10 -6.31
N ILE A 106 10.53 0.80 -6.95
CA ILE A 106 11.28 1.86 -6.25
C ILE A 106 10.41 2.75 -5.37
N ALA A 107 9.14 3.02 -5.75
CA ALA A 107 8.22 3.83 -4.96
C ALA A 107 7.81 3.18 -3.62
N LYS A 108 8.05 1.88 -3.46
CA LYS A 108 7.71 1.12 -2.24
C LYS A 108 8.86 0.99 -1.25
N TRP A 109 10.07 1.47 -1.59
CA TRP A 109 11.23 1.42 -0.70
C TRP A 109 11.05 2.38 0.48
N ALA A 110 11.65 2.07 1.64
CA ALA A 110 11.52 2.90 2.83
C ALA A 110 12.22 4.26 2.69
N ASP A 111 13.38 4.29 2.01
CA ASP A 111 14.16 5.50 1.75
C ASP A 111 14.69 5.49 0.30
N PRO A 112 13.77 5.63 -0.66
CA PRO A 112 14.13 5.41 -2.07
C PRO A 112 15.15 6.41 -2.59
N SER A 113 15.10 7.66 -2.12
CA SER A 113 16.03 8.70 -2.58
C SER A 113 17.45 8.46 -2.14
N TYR A 114 17.67 8.03 -0.89
CA TYR A 114 18.99 7.72 -0.37
C TYR A 114 19.57 6.48 -1.05
N VAL A 115 18.79 5.39 -1.09
CA VAL A 115 19.23 4.12 -1.71
C VAL A 115 19.55 4.32 -3.18
N TRP A 116 18.68 5.03 -3.92
CA TRP A 116 18.89 5.32 -5.34
C TRP A 116 20.16 6.11 -5.61
N LYS A 117 20.48 7.12 -4.78
CA LYS A 117 21.74 7.86 -4.89
C LYS A 117 22.95 6.93 -4.76
N ASN A 118 22.96 6.02 -3.79
CA ASN A 118 24.06 5.05 -3.62
C ASN A 118 24.14 4.08 -4.81
N ILE A 119 23.01 3.61 -5.34
CA ILE A 119 22.98 2.75 -6.53
C ILE A 119 23.57 3.50 -7.75
N VAL A 120 23.20 4.76 -7.95
CA VAL A 120 23.76 5.58 -9.06
C VAL A 120 25.27 5.70 -8.94
N LEU A 121 25.80 5.94 -7.73
CA LEU A 121 27.25 6.01 -7.48
C LEU A 121 27.96 4.68 -7.71
N ALA A 122 27.30 3.55 -7.40
CA ALA A 122 27.83 2.21 -7.62
C ALA A 122 27.76 1.78 -9.10
N THR A 123 26.87 2.38 -9.90
CA THR A 123 26.63 2.03 -11.31
C THR A 123 27.49 2.88 -12.24
N ARG A 124 28.76 2.52 -12.37
CA ARG A 124 29.78 3.33 -13.07
C ARG A 124 30.66 2.54 -14.04
N LEU A 125 30.51 1.22 -14.11
CA LEU A 125 31.30 0.42 -15.05
C LEU A 125 30.77 0.59 -16.47
N LYS A 126 31.64 1.01 -17.39
CA LYS A 126 31.32 1.08 -18.82
C LYS A 126 31.44 -0.30 -19.46
N ILE A 127 30.64 -0.53 -20.48
CA ILE A 127 30.77 -1.71 -21.36
C ILE A 127 30.89 -1.24 -22.80
N GLN A 128 31.95 -1.68 -23.47
CA GLN A 128 32.23 -1.34 -24.90
C GLN A 128 32.19 0.17 -25.17
N GLY A 129 32.57 0.98 -24.16
CA GLY A 129 32.51 2.44 -24.26
C GLY A 129 31.18 3.08 -23.90
N GLU A 130 30.11 2.29 -23.78
CA GLU A 130 28.78 2.78 -23.43
C GLU A 130 28.57 2.99 -21.93
N ALA A 131 27.62 3.86 -21.60
CA ALA A 131 27.23 4.12 -20.22
C ALA A 131 26.49 2.92 -19.61
N PRO A 132 26.61 2.69 -18.28
CA PRO A 132 25.91 1.62 -17.61
C PRO A 132 24.39 1.75 -17.75
N ARG A 133 23.70 0.61 -17.90
CA ARG A 133 22.23 0.54 -18.07
C ARG A 133 21.55 0.48 -16.70
N LYS A 134 20.60 1.37 -16.50
CA LYS A 134 19.72 1.36 -15.32
C LYS A 134 18.28 1.22 -15.76
N VAL A 135 17.63 0.22 -15.23
CA VAL A 135 16.22 -0.06 -15.49
C VAL A 135 15.46 -0.03 -14.17
N ILE A 136 14.47 0.81 -14.10
CA ILE A 136 13.66 1.06 -12.92
C ILE A 136 12.23 0.68 -13.25
N THR A 137 11.56 0.02 -12.31
CA THR A 137 10.14 -0.32 -12.41
C THR A 137 9.40 0.13 -11.17
N THR A 138 8.17 0.55 -11.32
CA THR A 138 7.25 0.78 -10.19
C THR A 138 5.80 0.88 -10.65
N THR A 139 4.87 0.46 -9.79
CA THR A 139 3.54 1.06 -9.75
C THR A 139 3.71 2.44 -9.11
N PRO A 140 3.24 3.53 -9.71
CA PRO A 140 3.40 4.86 -9.16
C PRO A 140 2.74 4.94 -7.78
N LYS A 141 3.30 5.77 -6.91
CA LYS A 141 2.71 6.09 -5.61
C LYS A 141 2.51 7.59 -5.52
N ARG A 142 1.31 8.02 -5.17
CA ARG A 142 0.94 9.43 -4.97
C ARG A 142 1.94 10.14 -4.07
N GLY A 143 2.38 11.33 -4.46
CA GLY A 143 3.33 12.15 -3.66
C GLY A 143 4.75 11.57 -3.54
N SER A 144 5.11 10.55 -4.31
CA SER A 144 6.46 9.97 -4.27
C SER A 144 7.50 10.89 -4.91
N ALA A 145 8.34 11.52 -4.09
CA ALA A 145 9.40 12.43 -4.55
C ALA A 145 10.39 11.76 -5.52
N ILE A 146 10.70 10.47 -5.32
CA ILE A 146 11.60 9.76 -6.24
C ILE A 146 10.94 9.53 -7.60
N VAL A 147 9.64 9.20 -7.64
CA VAL A 147 8.91 9.03 -8.88
C VAL A 147 8.82 10.36 -9.63
N ALA A 148 8.47 11.46 -8.93
CA ALA A 148 8.46 12.81 -9.51
C ALA A 148 9.83 13.16 -10.12
N SER A 149 10.92 12.96 -9.36
CA SER A 149 12.28 13.21 -9.82
C SER A 149 12.66 12.41 -11.08
N LEU A 150 12.20 11.15 -11.19
CA LEU A 150 12.49 10.31 -12.34
C LEU A 150 11.62 10.68 -13.55
N VAL A 151 10.35 11.02 -13.34
CA VAL A 151 9.42 11.42 -14.40
C VAL A 151 9.82 12.73 -15.05
N HIS A 152 10.29 13.71 -14.25
CA HIS A 152 10.68 15.04 -14.76
C HIS A 152 12.14 15.13 -15.22
N SER A 153 12.88 14.02 -15.18
CA SER A 153 14.28 14.03 -15.60
C SER A 153 14.42 13.84 -17.11
N ASP A 154 14.97 14.79 -17.82
CA ASP A 154 15.29 14.69 -19.26
C ASP A 154 16.27 13.55 -19.60
N ARG A 155 16.95 13.00 -18.58
CA ARG A 155 17.92 11.89 -18.72
C ARG A 155 17.26 10.52 -18.57
N VAL A 156 15.96 10.47 -18.26
CA VAL A 156 15.24 9.23 -18.01
C VAL A 156 14.18 9.02 -19.09
N HIS A 157 14.34 7.96 -19.86
CA HIS A 157 13.26 7.53 -20.74
C HIS A 157 12.16 6.87 -19.92
N VAL A 158 10.95 7.46 -19.94
CA VAL A 158 9.78 6.97 -19.20
C VAL A 158 8.87 6.19 -20.13
N THR A 159 8.62 4.94 -19.79
CA THR A 159 7.62 4.10 -20.45
C THR A 159 6.43 3.92 -19.53
N ARG A 160 5.21 4.09 -20.04
CA ARG A 160 3.96 3.89 -19.31
C ARG A 160 3.23 2.67 -19.81
N GLY A 161 2.50 1.99 -18.92
CA GLY A 161 1.69 0.84 -19.26
C GLY A 161 0.48 0.71 -18.33
N ARG A 162 -0.63 0.23 -18.87
CA ARG A 162 -1.89 0.03 -18.13
C ARG A 162 -2.12 -1.44 -17.86
N THR A 163 -2.86 -1.77 -16.82
CA THR A 163 -3.29 -3.15 -16.53
C THR A 163 -3.99 -3.78 -17.75
N VAL A 164 -4.84 -3.01 -18.42
CA VAL A 164 -5.59 -3.47 -19.59
C VAL A 164 -4.68 -3.80 -20.80
N ASP A 165 -3.50 -3.24 -20.89
CA ASP A 165 -2.55 -3.54 -21.98
C ASP A 165 -2.00 -4.99 -21.88
N ASN A 166 -2.22 -5.66 -20.74
CA ASN A 166 -1.89 -7.07 -20.52
C ASN A 166 -3.12 -7.99 -20.43
N MET A 167 -4.30 -7.53 -20.86
CA MET A 167 -5.57 -8.25 -20.72
C MET A 167 -5.53 -9.69 -21.23
N ALA A 168 -4.86 -9.94 -22.36
CA ALA A 168 -4.71 -11.27 -22.96
C ALA A 168 -4.09 -12.34 -22.02
N ASN A 169 -3.48 -11.93 -20.90
CA ASN A 169 -2.83 -12.80 -19.93
C ASN A 169 -3.45 -12.71 -18.52
N LEU A 170 -4.60 -12.05 -18.41
CA LEU A 170 -5.29 -11.85 -17.14
C LEU A 170 -6.69 -12.46 -17.20
N ASP A 171 -7.23 -12.78 -16.04
CA ASP A 171 -8.65 -13.13 -15.91
C ASP A 171 -9.49 -11.87 -16.10
N GLU A 172 -10.31 -11.85 -17.14
CA GLU A 172 -11.09 -10.69 -17.54
C GLU A 172 -12.09 -10.27 -16.46
N ALA A 173 -12.73 -11.23 -15.79
CA ALA A 173 -13.69 -10.95 -14.72
C ALA A 173 -13.03 -10.26 -13.53
N SER A 174 -11.84 -10.73 -13.12
CA SER A 174 -11.06 -10.11 -12.04
C SER A 174 -10.57 -8.69 -12.39
N VAL A 175 -10.26 -8.42 -13.65
CA VAL A 175 -9.87 -7.06 -14.08
C VAL A 175 -11.08 -6.15 -14.13
N GLN A 176 -12.23 -6.65 -14.61
CA GLN A 176 -13.47 -5.87 -14.62
C GLN A 176 -13.93 -5.51 -13.20
N GLU A 177 -13.87 -6.44 -12.25
CA GLU A 177 -14.15 -6.16 -10.84
C GLU A 177 -13.25 -5.05 -10.28
N MET A 178 -11.96 -5.09 -10.61
CA MET A 178 -11.03 -4.01 -10.19
C MET A 178 -11.38 -2.65 -10.83
N ILE A 179 -11.81 -2.64 -12.10
CA ILE A 179 -12.24 -1.42 -12.79
C ILE A 179 -13.53 -0.88 -12.16
N ASP A 180 -14.49 -1.75 -11.87
CA ASP A 180 -15.77 -1.37 -11.27
C ASP A 180 -15.59 -0.82 -9.85
N ASP A 181 -14.64 -1.40 -9.08
CA ASP A 181 -14.39 -0.99 -7.70
C ASP A 181 -13.60 0.31 -7.57
N MET A 182 -12.65 0.58 -8.44
CA MET A 182 -11.72 1.70 -8.27
C MET A 182 -11.49 2.54 -9.53
N GLY A 183 -12.07 2.16 -10.67
CA GLY A 183 -11.95 2.93 -11.92
C GLY A 183 -12.49 4.35 -11.76
N GLY A 184 -11.80 5.32 -12.36
CA GLY A 184 -12.15 6.74 -12.26
C GLY A 184 -11.68 7.44 -10.99
N SER A 185 -11.25 6.73 -9.94
CA SER A 185 -10.57 7.33 -8.78
C SER A 185 -9.09 7.63 -9.08
N ALA A 186 -8.47 8.54 -8.31
CA ALA A 186 -7.02 8.75 -8.41
C ALA A 186 -6.24 7.48 -8.07
N PHE A 187 -6.73 6.69 -7.12
CA PHE A 187 -6.17 5.38 -6.79
C PHE A 187 -6.30 4.39 -7.96
N GLY A 188 -7.46 4.33 -8.62
CA GLY A 188 -7.66 3.49 -9.82
C GLY A 188 -6.75 3.91 -10.97
N ARG A 189 -6.63 5.21 -11.26
CA ARG A 189 -5.68 5.73 -12.27
C ARG A 189 -4.24 5.34 -11.93
N GLN A 190 -3.85 5.45 -10.66
CA GLN A 190 -2.53 5.03 -10.19
C GLN A 190 -2.31 3.51 -10.37
N GLU A 191 -3.22 2.68 -9.86
CA GLU A 191 -3.06 1.23 -9.78
C GLU A 191 -3.38 0.49 -11.07
N LEU A 192 -4.30 1.00 -11.90
CA LEU A 192 -4.73 0.35 -13.13
C LEU A 192 -4.09 0.98 -14.38
N GLU A 193 -3.95 2.30 -14.40
CA GLU A 193 -3.46 3.03 -15.57
C GLU A 193 -1.99 3.42 -15.45
N GLY A 194 -1.38 3.20 -14.27
CA GLY A 194 0.01 3.55 -14.03
C GLY A 194 0.27 5.05 -14.08
N GLU A 195 -0.76 5.88 -13.84
CA GLU A 195 -0.62 7.33 -13.80
C GLU A 195 0.04 7.80 -12.52
N PHE A 196 0.98 8.72 -12.64
CA PHE A 196 1.56 9.40 -11.49
C PHE A 196 0.81 10.69 -11.22
N TYR A 197 0.28 10.81 -10.02
CA TYR A 197 -0.45 11.98 -9.55
C TYR A 197 0.36 12.71 -8.47
N GLU A 198 0.66 14.00 -8.73
CA GLU A 198 1.43 14.87 -7.83
C GLU A 198 0.55 15.54 -6.75
N GLY A 199 -0.57 14.95 -6.37
CA GLY A 199 -1.42 15.52 -5.33
C GLY A 199 -0.70 15.72 -4.00
N SER A 200 -1.34 16.43 -3.06
CA SER A 200 -0.83 16.74 -1.71
C SER A 200 -0.34 15.52 -0.92
N GLY A 201 -0.67 14.31 -1.38
CA GLY A 201 -0.37 13.05 -0.70
C GLY A 201 -1.28 12.79 0.51
N VAL A 202 -2.22 13.65 0.84
CA VAL A 202 -3.20 13.44 1.90
C VAL A 202 -4.14 12.28 1.56
N MET A 203 -4.76 11.70 2.58
CA MET A 203 -5.67 10.56 2.42
C MET A 203 -6.87 10.94 1.53
N VAL A 204 -7.50 12.08 1.82
CA VAL A 204 -8.63 12.63 1.05
C VAL A 204 -8.50 14.15 1.01
N GLU A 205 -8.66 14.77 -0.15
CA GLU A 205 -8.69 16.23 -0.25
C GLU A 205 -9.95 16.79 0.42
N GLN A 206 -9.83 17.95 1.09
CA GLN A 206 -10.94 18.56 1.84
C GLN A 206 -12.14 18.87 0.95
N ASP A 207 -11.92 19.31 -0.28
CA ASP A 207 -12.97 19.61 -1.25
C ASP A 207 -13.76 18.37 -1.67
N VAL A 208 -13.11 17.19 -1.70
CA VAL A 208 -13.77 15.90 -1.97
C VAL A 208 -14.72 15.54 -0.83
N ILE A 209 -14.28 15.71 0.44
CA ILE A 209 -15.14 15.48 1.60
C ILE A 209 -16.36 16.42 1.54
N GLU A 210 -16.15 17.71 1.29
CA GLU A 210 -17.23 18.70 1.22
C GLU A 210 -18.18 18.46 0.04
N LYS A 211 -17.66 18.04 -1.12
CA LYS A 211 -18.46 17.73 -2.32
C LYS A 211 -19.50 16.64 -2.07
N PHE A 212 -19.14 15.61 -1.31
CA PHE A 212 -20.01 14.45 -1.06
C PHE A 212 -20.63 14.44 0.33
N ARG A 213 -20.45 15.51 1.11
CA ARG A 213 -21.08 15.67 2.43
C ARG A 213 -22.59 15.76 2.30
N VAL A 214 -23.30 15.06 3.17
CA VAL A 214 -24.76 15.11 3.24
C VAL A 214 -25.21 15.71 4.57
N LYS A 215 -26.36 16.41 4.55
CA LYS A 215 -26.93 16.99 5.77
C LYS A 215 -27.60 15.98 6.68
N GLN A 216 -28.19 14.96 6.08
CA GLN A 216 -28.94 13.91 6.79
C GLN A 216 -28.58 12.57 6.22
N ALA A 217 -28.52 11.56 7.09
CA ALA A 217 -28.30 10.19 6.70
C ALA A 217 -29.47 9.67 5.85
N PRO A 218 -29.23 9.03 4.67
CA PRO A 218 -30.26 8.33 3.95
C PRO A 218 -30.73 7.09 4.76
N HIS A 219 -31.69 6.35 4.23
CA HIS A 219 -32.08 5.08 4.84
C HIS A 219 -30.91 4.10 4.81
N MET A 220 -30.53 3.56 5.98
CA MET A 220 -29.40 2.66 6.14
C MET A 220 -29.85 1.21 6.23
N GLY A 221 -29.29 0.36 5.36
CA GLY A 221 -29.49 -1.09 5.42
C GLY A 221 -28.69 -1.72 6.56
N ARG A 222 -27.48 -1.24 6.81
CA ARG A 222 -26.60 -1.73 7.87
C ARG A 222 -25.93 -0.57 8.60
N ARG A 223 -25.72 -0.70 9.90
CA ARG A 223 -24.97 0.25 10.74
C ARG A 223 -24.02 -0.51 11.62
N ILE A 224 -22.78 -0.01 11.73
CA ILE A 224 -21.76 -0.58 12.61
C ILE A 224 -21.11 0.53 13.43
N VAL A 225 -20.47 0.15 14.54
CA VAL A 225 -19.51 1.01 15.22
C VAL A 225 -18.13 0.39 15.05
N SER A 226 -17.19 1.15 14.51
CA SER A 226 -15.79 0.78 14.41
C SER A 226 -15.05 1.23 15.66
N PHE A 227 -14.17 0.37 16.17
CA PHE A 227 -13.33 0.63 17.34
C PHE A 227 -11.88 0.26 17.07
N ASP A 228 -10.98 1.26 17.11
CA ASP A 228 -9.53 1.10 17.06
C ASP A 228 -8.98 1.51 18.44
N PRO A 229 -8.70 0.55 19.35
CA PRO A 229 -8.27 0.86 20.71
C PRO A 229 -6.80 1.29 20.75
N ALA A 230 -6.49 2.37 21.48
CA ALA A 230 -5.14 2.68 21.93
C ALA A 230 -4.78 1.77 23.13
N ILE A 231 -3.57 1.20 23.14
CA ILE A 231 -3.19 0.19 24.15
C ILE A 231 -2.09 0.68 25.08
N THR A 232 -1.53 1.86 24.85
CA THR A 232 -0.45 2.41 25.69
C THR A 232 -0.96 3.52 26.61
N ASP A 233 -0.69 3.38 27.91
CA ASP A 233 -1.03 4.35 28.98
C ASP A 233 0.02 5.48 29.13
N HIS A 234 0.72 5.86 28.07
CA HIS A 234 1.70 6.95 28.15
C HIS A 234 1.07 8.28 27.73
N GLU A 235 1.63 9.40 28.20
CA GLU A 235 1.18 10.77 27.88
C GLU A 235 1.14 11.07 26.36
N ASP A 236 1.86 10.29 25.55
CA ASP A 236 1.86 10.32 24.08
C ASP A 236 1.04 9.17 23.44
N SER A 237 0.05 8.63 24.16
CA SER A 237 -0.80 7.54 23.66
C SER A 237 -1.65 7.98 22.48
N ASP A 238 -1.78 7.11 21.47
CA ASP A 238 -2.74 7.26 20.37
C ASP A 238 -4.17 7.39 20.92
N ASP A 239 -5.04 8.09 20.19
CA ASP A 239 -6.45 8.21 20.50
C ASP A 239 -7.19 6.89 20.28
N HIS A 240 -8.23 6.62 21.07
CA HIS A 240 -9.18 5.53 20.78
C HIS A 240 -10.11 5.95 19.64
N GLY A 241 -9.91 5.39 18.45
CA GLY A 241 -10.75 5.66 17.28
C GLY A 241 -12.14 5.02 17.43
N ILE A 242 -13.21 5.83 17.44
CA ILE A 242 -14.58 5.36 17.63
C ILE A 242 -15.50 6.06 16.63
N ILE A 243 -15.96 5.34 15.61
CA ILE A 243 -16.75 5.90 14.51
C ILE A 243 -17.99 5.06 14.26
N ALA A 244 -19.16 5.71 14.14
CA ALA A 244 -20.37 5.06 13.65
C ALA A 244 -20.45 5.20 12.13
N ILE A 245 -20.68 4.09 11.43
CA ILE A 245 -20.74 4.01 9.98
C ILE A 245 -22.04 3.33 9.58
N GLY A 246 -22.74 3.88 8.58
CA GLY A 246 -23.89 3.27 7.95
C GLY A 246 -23.63 2.94 6.49
N GLU A 247 -24.30 1.90 5.99
CA GLU A 247 -24.30 1.51 4.58
C GLU A 247 -25.72 1.63 4.03
N ASP A 248 -25.90 2.32 2.91
CA ASP A 248 -27.20 2.41 2.23
C ASP A 248 -27.45 1.18 1.34
N ASN A 249 -28.64 1.12 0.74
CA ASN A 249 -29.04 0.04 -0.17
C ASN A 249 -28.87 0.43 -1.66
N SER A 250 -28.12 1.48 -1.96
CA SER A 250 -27.84 1.89 -3.35
C SER A 250 -26.95 0.85 -4.08
N HIS A 251 -26.87 0.98 -5.38
CA HIS A 251 -25.98 0.14 -6.19
C HIS A 251 -25.14 1.05 -7.12
N PRO A 252 -23.83 1.14 -6.94
CA PRO A 252 -23.00 0.55 -5.87
C PRO A 252 -23.37 1.12 -4.48
N ARG A 253 -23.18 0.32 -3.43
CA ARG A 253 -23.43 0.74 -2.04
C ARG A 253 -22.51 1.86 -1.62
N ARG A 254 -23.02 2.76 -0.78
CA ARG A 254 -22.26 3.87 -0.20
C ARG A 254 -22.20 3.74 1.31
N ALA A 255 -21.05 4.10 1.85
CA ALA A 255 -20.78 4.18 3.27
C ALA A 255 -20.93 5.64 3.75
N PHE A 256 -21.50 5.81 4.94
CA PHE A 256 -21.71 7.13 5.55
C PHE A 256 -21.13 7.15 6.95
N VAL A 257 -20.24 8.09 7.20
CA VAL A 257 -19.79 8.42 8.56
C VAL A 257 -20.91 9.15 9.25
N LEU A 258 -21.50 8.51 10.27
CA LEU A 258 -22.68 8.99 10.98
C LEU A 258 -22.31 9.80 12.23
N ALA A 259 -21.27 9.40 12.93
CA ALA A 259 -20.74 10.08 14.09
C ALA A 259 -19.28 9.72 14.31
N ASP A 260 -18.49 10.67 14.79
CA ASP A 260 -17.18 10.50 15.36
C ASP A 260 -17.26 10.74 16.88
N ARG A 261 -16.83 9.75 17.64
CA ARG A 261 -16.76 9.78 19.10
C ARG A 261 -15.38 9.35 19.60
N THR A 262 -14.37 9.56 18.79
CA THR A 262 -12.97 9.33 19.11
C THR A 262 -12.66 9.91 20.50
N LEU A 263 -11.95 9.16 21.32
CA LEU A 263 -11.61 9.52 22.70
C LEU A 263 -10.11 9.74 22.79
N ALA A 264 -9.73 10.99 22.93
CA ALA A 264 -8.36 11.38 23.22
C ALA A 264 -8.04 11.07 24.70
N GLN A 265 -6.89 10.44 24.94
CA GLN A 265 -6.34 10.21 26.30
C GLN A 265 -7.33 9.60 27.31
N GLY A 266 -8.15 8.65 26.88
CA GLY A 266 -9.13 7.97 27.71
C GLY A 266 -8.67 6.61 28.22
N THR A 267 -9.29 6.12 29.32
CA THR A 267 -9.07 4.72 29.70
C THR A 267 -9.76 3.76 28.74
N PRO A 268 -9.23 2.54 28.59
CA PRO A 268 -9.86 1.51 27.74
C PRO A 268 -11.33 1.22 28.12
N GLU A 269 -11.66 1.26 29.41
CA GLU A 269 -13.03 1.06 29.90
C GLU A 269 -13.95 2.22 29.48
N ALA A 270 -13.48 3.47 29.58
CA ALA A 270 -14.21 4.64 29.12
C ALA A 270 -14.45 4.58 27.60
N ALA A 271 -13.45 4.12 26.84
CA ALA A 271 -13.58 3.91 25.40
C ALA A 271 -14.61 2.81 25.09
N ALA A 272 -14.54 1.65 25.75
CA ALA A 272 -15.51 0.58 25.56
C ALA A 272 -16.94 1.01 25.88
N ARG A 273 -17.14 1.74 26.98
CA ARG A 273 -18.43 2.32 27.32
C ARG A 273 -18.94 3.26 26.23
N ARG A 274 -18.09 4.13 25.71
CA ARG A 274 -18.43 5.06 24.61
C ARG A 274 -18.82 4.32 23.33
N VAL A 275 -18.12 3.25 22.98
CA VAL A 275 -18.45 2.35 21.85
C VAL A 275 -19.85 1.77 22.01
N VAL A 276 -20.18 1.21 23.18
CA VAL A 276 -21.49 0.57 23.43
C VAL A 276 -22.62 1.61 23.42
N LEU A 277 -22.39 2.80 23.99
CA LEU A 277 -23.37 3.89 23.96
C LEU A 277 -23.62 4.36 22.51
N LEU A 278 -22.57 4.50 21.70
CA LEU A 278 -22.70 4.87 20.30
C LEU A 278 -23.41 3.79 19.49
N ALA A 279 -23.15 2.51 19.78
CA ALA A 279 -23.83 1.40 19.14
C ALA A 279 -25.33 1.39 19.45
N LYS A 280 -25.72 1.72 20.68
CA LYS A 280 -27.11 1.92 21.09
C LYS A 280 -27.74 3.11 20.39
N GLU A 281 -27.08 4.29 20.38
CA GLU A 281 -27.55 5.53 19.76
C GLU A 281 -27.93 5.30 18.29
N TRP A 282 -27.05 4.66 17.55
CA TRP A 282 -27.21 4.41 16.11
C TRP A 282 -27.88 3.09 15.79
N ARG A 283 -28.34 2.31 16.79
CA ARG A 283 -28.93 0.97 16.59
C ARG A 283 -28.04 0.11 15.71
N ALA A 284 -26.75 0.05 16.04
CA ALA A 284 -25.76 -0.69 15.27
C ALA A 284 -26.09 -2.19 15.23
N THR A 285 -25.82 -2.84 14.11
CA THR A 285 -26.00 -4.29 13.95
C THR A 285 -24.82 -5.07 14.52
N SER A 286 -23.64 -4.43 14.65
CA SER A 286 -22.43 -5.03 15.20
C SER A 286 -21.40 -3.95 15.59
N ILE A 287 -20.44 -4.34 16.43
CA ILE A 287 -19.23 -3.58 16.71
C ILE A 287 -18.09 -4.27 16.00
N VAL A 288 -17.31 -3.51 15.21
CA VAL A 288 -16.11 -3.98 14.51
C VAL A 288 -14.90 -3.46 15.26
N ALA A 289 -14.08 -4.33 15.84
CA ALA A 289 -12.93 -3.95 16.66
C ALA A 289 -11.62 -4.47 16.07
N GLU A 290 -10.58 -3.60 16.02
CA GLU A 290 -9.22 -4.02 15.68
C GLU A 290 -8.61 -4.79 16.86
N LEU A 291 -8.14 -6.03 16.61
CA LEU A 291 -7.65 -6.95 17.64
C LEU A 291 -6.13 -7.17 17.60
N ASN A 292 -5.38 -6.41 16.83
CA ASN A 292 -3.93 -6.60 16.65
C ASN A 292 -3.14 -6.55 17.95
N GLN A 293 -3.55 -5.67 18.85
CA GLN A 293 -2.96 -5.49 20.16
C GLN A 293 -4.07 -5.67 21.21
N GLY A 294 -4.05 -6.76 21.96
CA GLY A 294 -5.04 -7.01 23.01
C GLY A 294 -6.04 -8.15 22.77
N GLY A 295 -6.28 -8.54 21.50
CA GLY A 295 -7.05 -9.73 21.17
C GLY A 295 -8.36 -9.92 21.95
N LYS A 296 -8.48 -11.05 22.65
CA LYS A 296 -9.66 -11.40 23.48
C LYS A 296 -9.96 -10.42 24.62
N TRP A 297 -8.96 -9.67 25.08
CA TRP A 297 -9.16 -8.68 26.12
C TRP A 297 -10.10 -7.54 25.66
N ILE A 298 -9.95 -7.06 24.43
CA ILE A 298 -10.82 -6.03 23.83
C ILE A 298 -12.27 -6.53 23.77
N GLU A 299 -12.47 -7.78 23.32
CA GLU A 299 -13.80 -8.38 23.32
C GLU A 299 -14.41 -8.48 24.73
N SER A 300 -13.60 -8.92 25.71
CA SER A 300 -14.04 -9.03 27.11
C SER A 300 -14.46 -7.68 27.66
N MET A 301 -13.67 -6.64 27.42
CA MET A 301 -13.95 -5.27 27.87
C MET A 301 -15.26 -4.72 27.27
N LEU A 302 -15.50 -4.93 25.98
CA LEU A 302 -16.76 -4.55 25.35
C LEU A 302 -17.95 -5.31 25.92
N ARG A 303 -17.81 -6.62 26.23
CA ARG A 303 -18.87 -7.41 26.90
C ARG A 303 -19.17 -6.90 28.31
N VAL A 304 -18.16 -6.52 29.08
CA VAL A 304 -18.33 -5.91 30.41
C VAL A 304 -19.11 -4.60 30.28
N ALA A 305 -18.73 -3.73 29.32
CA ALA A 305 -19.44 -2.47 29.08
C ALA A 305 -20.91 -2.68 28.66
N MET A 306 -21.21 -3.71 27.87
CA MET A 306 -22.59 -4.08 27.53
C MET A 306 -23.37 -4.51 28.77
N ALA A 307 -22.79 -5.36 29.63
CA ALA A 307 -23.43 -5.83 30.84
C ALA A 307 -23.66 -4.72 31.89
N GLU A 308 -22.76 -3.73 31.93
CA GLU A 308 -22.94 -2.54 32.76
C GLU A 308 -24.09 -1.68 32.26
N LEU A 309 -24.17 -1.43 30.95
CA LEU A 309 -25.28 -0.69 30.38
C LEU A 309 -26.63 -1.40 30.60
N GLU A 310 -26.67 -2.74 30.51
CA GLU A 310 -27.86 -3.53 30.80
C GLU A 310 -28.29 -3.38 32.27
N ARG A 311 -27.36 -3.43 33.22
CA ARG A 311 -27.65 -3.21 34.65
C ARG A 311 -28.19 -1.79 34.94
N GLU A 312 -27.66 -0.77 34.25
CA GLU A 312 -28.10 0.62 34.40
C GLU A 312 -29.49 0.88 33.80
N THR A 313 -29.79 0.28 32.65
CA THR A 313 -30.99 0.59 31.86
C THR A 313 -32.11 -0.41 32.06
N GLY A 314 -31.82 -1.58 32.62
CA GLY A 314 -32.77 -2.70 32.72
C GLY A 314 -33.12 -3.33 31.36
N VAL A 315 -32.41 -2.96 30.29
CA VAL A 315 -32.65 -3.43 28.93
C VAL A 315 -31.39 -4.09 28.39
N SER A 316 -31.52 -5.31 27.86
CA SER A 316 -30.38 -5.99 27.26
C SER A 316 -29.94 -5.33 25.95
N HIS A 317 -28.67 -5.01 25.89
CA HIS A 317 -28.00 -4.41 24.73
C HIS A 317 -26.88 -5.33 24.27
N PHE A 318 -27.20 -6.30 23.42
CA PHE A 318 -26.24 -7.21 22.85
C PHE A 318 -25.87 -6.77 21.43
N PHE A 319 -24.57 -6.49 21.22
CA PHE A 319 -24.01 -6.22 19.89
C PHE A 319 -22.97 -7.30 19.56
N PRO A 320 -23.16 -8.05 18.44
CA PRO A 320 -22.12 -8.94 17.93
C PRO A 320 -20.81 -8.20 17.74
N ILE A 321 -19.69 -8.76 18.24
CA ILE A 321 -18.35 -8.19 18.08
C ILE A 321 -17.67 -8.92 16.92
N VAL A 322 -17.27 -8.17 15.92
CA VAL A 322 -16.51 -8.65 14.75
C VAL A 322 -15.07 -8.21 14.92
N GLY A 323 -14.20 -9.15 15.26
CA GLY A 323 -12.76 -8.88 15.36
C GLY A 323 -12.11 -8.79 13.98
N VAL A 324 -11.29 -7.76 13.77
CA VAL A 324 -10.47 -7.58 12.58
C VAL A 324 -8.99 -7.52 12.93
N TRP A 325 -8.14 -8.10 12.07
CA TRP A 325 -6.69 -8.07 12.23
C TRP A 325 -6.08 -7.32 11.06
N ALA A 326 -5.48 -6.18 11.36
CA ALA A 326 -4.76 -5.40 10.36
C ALA A 326 -3.41 -6.05 10.05
N ARG A 327 -3.30 -6.69 8.89
CA ARG A 327 -2.07 -7.33 8.41
C ARG A 327 -1.16 -6.41 7.59
N GLN A 328 -1.66 -5.24 7.22
CA GLN A 328 -0.96 -4.25 6.40
C GLN A 328 -0.83 -2.93 7.16
N ALA A 329 0.19 -2.15 6.81
CA ALA A 329 0.40 -0.82 7.38
C ALA A 329 -0.83 0.09 7.16
N LYS A 330 -1.06 1.03 8.08
CA LYS A 330 -2.21 1.97 8.05
C LYS A 330 -2.31 2.70 6.69
N GLU A 331 -1.18 3.03 6.10
CA GLU A 331 -1.10 3.72 4.80
C GLU A 331 -1.69 2.91 3.65
N ILE A 332 -1.34 1.62 3.59
CA ILE A 332 -1.83 0.72 2.52
C ILE A 332 -3.34 0.49 2.66
N ARG A 333 -3.84 0.48 3.91
CA ARG A 333 -5.28 0.35 4.20
C ARG A 333 -6.07 1.63 3.91
N ALA A 334 -5.45 2.79 4.02
CA ALA A 334 -6.08 4.09 3.79
C ALA A 334 -6.30 4.39 2.30
N GLU A 335 -5.41 3.94 1.42
CA GLU A 335 -5.50 4.21 -0.03
C GLU A 335 -6.84 3.78 -0.65
N PRO A 336 -7.36 2.54 -0.45
CA PRO A 336 -8.68 2.17 -0.96
C PRO A 336 -9.83 2.99 -0.37
N VAL A 337 -9.71 3.41 0.90
CA VAL A 337 -10.72 4.27 1.55
C VAL A 337 -10.75 5.64 0.89
N GLY A 338 -9.60 6.24 0.59
CA GLY A 338 -9.50 7.49 -0.16
C GLY A 338 -10.21 7.40 -1.51
N ALA A 339 -10.05 6.27 -2.23
CA ALA A 339 -10.75 6.04 -3.50
C ALA A 339 -12.28 6.04 -3.34
N LEU A 340 -12.82 5.47 -2.26
CA LEU A 340 -14.25 5.50 -1.99
C LEU A 340 -14.77 6.93 -1.81
N TYR A 341 -14.01 7.80 -1.15
CA TYR A 341 -14.36 9.23 -1.04
C TYR A 341 -14.37 9.92 -2.41
N GLU A 342 -13.35 9.72 -3.22
CA GLU A 342 -13.25 10.32 -4.56
C GLU A 342 -14.40 9.89 -5.48
N LEU A 343 -14.87 8.65 -5.36
CA LEU A 343 -16.02 8.10 -6.09
C LEU A 343 -17.38 8.49 -5.49
N GLY A 344 -17.41 9.24 -4.38
CA GLY A 344 -18.64 9.56 -3.66
C GLY A 344 -19.31 8.34 -3.02
N ARG A 345 -18.56 7.25 -2.83
CA ARG A 345 -19.01 6.02 -2.15
C ARG A 345 -18.76 6.05 -0.64
N ALA A 346 -17.92 6.95 -0.15
CA ALA A 346 -17.78 7.29 1.26
C ALA A 346 -18.15 8.76 1.46
N CYS A 347 -19.05 9.04 2.40
CA CYS A 347 -19.61 10.35 2.63
C CYS A 347 -19.66 10.66 4.13
N HIS A 348 -19.62 11.93 4.51
CA HIS A 348 -19.86 12.36 5.88
C HIS A 348 -21.28 12.91 6.04
N VAL A 349 -21.95 12.51 7.13
CA VAL A 349 -23.24 13.09 7.53
C VAL A 349 -22.98 14.21 8.51
N GLY A 350 -23.19 15.45 8.08
CA GLY A 350 -22.81 16.62 8.89
C GLY A 350 -21.28 16.81 8.93
N ARG A 351 -20.80 17.58 9.91
CA ARG A 351 -19.37 17.87 10.10
C ARG A 351 -18.79 17.08 11.26
N HIS A 352 -17.60 16.52 11.04
CA HIS A 352 -16.80 15.82 12.04
C HIS A 352 -15.41 16.48 12.06
N GLU A 353 -15.29 17.66 12.72
CA GLU A 353 -14.13 18.55 12.55
C GLU A 353 -12.77 17.85 12.75
N ALA A 354 -12.62 17.03 13.78
CA ALA A 354 -11.38 16.31 14.05
C ALA A 354 -11.08 15.28 12.94
N LEU A 355 -12.05 14.45 12.59
CA LEU A 355 -11.92 13.43 11.54
C LEU A 355 -11.73 14.06 10.16
N ASP A 356 -12.49 15.10 9.82
CA ASP A 356 -12.39 15.85 8.56
C ASP A 356 -10.96 16.39 8.39
N LYS A 357 -10.42 17.00 9.46
CA LYS A 357 -9.06 17.52 9.49
C LYS A 357 -8.03 16.40 9.36
N GLU A 358 -8.18 15.31 10.12
CA GLU A 358 -7.25 14.18 10.04
C GLU A 358 -7.22 13.59 8.62
N CYS A 359 -8.37 13.31 8.01
CA CYS A 359 -8.48 12.80 6.66
C CYS A 359 -7.81 13.72 5.62
N SER A 360 -7.92 15.05 5.78
CA SER A 360 -7.45 16.04 4.81
C SER A 360 -6.04 16.57 5.06
N THR A 361 -5.42 16.27 6.20
CA THR A 361 -4.05 16.72 6.52
C THR A 361 -3.07 15.57 6.66
N ARG A 362 -3.54 14.38 7.00
CA ARG A 362 -2.69 13.22 7.21
C ARG A 362 -2.12 12.71 5.89
N ILE A 363 -0.80 12.72 5.79
CA ILE A 363 -0.07 12.10 4.70
C ILE A 363 0.26 10.66 5.11
N PRO A 364 -0.27 9.64 4.41
CA PRO A 364 0.07 8.26 4.70
C PRO A 364 1.59 8.03 4.69
N GLY A 365 2.13 7.40 5.76
CA GLY A 365 3.55 7.12 5.90
C GLY A 365 4.40 8.22 6.54
N ARG A 366 3.81 9.32 6.98
CA ARG A 366 4.47 10.27 7.89
C ARG A 366 3.92 10.10 9.31
N PRO A 367 4.78 10.13 10.36
CA PRO A 367 4.27 10.21 11.73
C PRO A 367 3.31 11.40 11.84
N SER A 368 2.27 11.26 12.65
CA SER A 368 1.42 12.41 13.02
C SER A 368 2.34 13.50 13.58
N ALA A 369 2.26 14.71 13.03
CA ALA A 369 2.86 15.86 13.68
C ALA A 369 2.06 16.07 14.98
N ASN A 370 2.73 15.86 16.13
CA ASN A 370 2.21 16.24 17.44
C ASN A 370 1.99 17.74 17.52
#